data_bb3e21d6b36e9e35c308eac9166f9d96
#
_entry.id   bb3e21d6b36e9e35c308eac9166f9d96
#
_cell.length_a   1.000
_cell.length_b   1.000
_cell.length_c   1.000
_cell.angle_alpha   90.00
_cell.angle_beta   90.00
_cell.angle_gamma   90.00
#
_symmetry.space_group_name_H-M   'P 1'
#
loop_
_entity.id
_entity.type
_entity.pdbx_description
1 polymer ?
#
loop_
_entity_poly.entity_id
_entity_poly.type
_entity_poly.pdbx_seq_one_letter_code
_entity_poly.pdbx_strand_id
1 'polypeptide(L)'
;FNSEFSVNPWGYSNYVHEIFIDQQRFDATIEADQSTGVMNALISGDQFKLSGYLPESGSSTNPANSGAIFAPLALPFIFWQGQSQIELTINEIVLDTFSLSNLYGNLSGLDNFLQLTSFNADLLGGQLNATARVDLRDRSPSFSLQTSIDSVDLNKAFSAVADLTDVNGQLTGNITMSGTGQDITEIQQSLSGSGRFTVLDPSYEAMNLEQTVCQAA
;
A
#
# COMPACT_ATOMS: atom_id res chain seq x y z
N PHE A 1 14.73 -19.06 9.32
CA PHE A 1 13.88 -19.65 8.28
C PHE A 1 13.56 -21.09 8.68
N ASN A 2 12.31 -21.38 8.90
CA ASN A 2 11.80 -22.71 9.18
C ASN A 2 10.71 -23.04 8.17
N SER A 3 10.86 -24.14 7.41
CA SER A 3 9.87 -24.54 6.42
C SER A 3 9.62 -26.04 6.42
N GLU A 4 8.38 -26.43 6.30
CA GLU A 4 7.94 -27.78 5.96
C GLU A 4 7.53 -27.81 4.48
N PHE A 5 7.98 -28.83 3.79
CA PHE A 5 7.76 -28.94 2.35
C PHE A 5 7.21 -30.34 2.03
N SER A 6 6.09 -30.37 1.33
CA SER A 6 5.54 -31.62 0.80
C SER A 6 5.26 -31.50 -0.70
N VAL A 7 5.60 -32.54 -1.44
CA VAL A 7 5.37 -32.63 -2.89
C VAL A 7 4.60 -33.91 -3.17
N ASN A 8 3.58 -33.80 -3.98
CA ASN A 8 2.89 -34.93 -4.56
C ASN A 8 2.90 -34.82 -6.10
N PRO A 9 2.51 -35.84 -6.88
CA PRO A 9 2.54 -35.79 -8.34
C PRO A 9 1.67 -34.67 -8.97
N TRP A 10 0.77 -34.10 -8.22
CA TRP A 10 -0.21 -33.16 -8.70
C TRP A 10 0.01 -31.71 -8.20
N GLY A 11 0.93 -31.53 -7.26
CA GLY A 11 1.20 -30.23 -6.70
C GLY A 11 2.25 -30.25 -5.60
N TYR A 12 2.48 -29.09 -5.00
CA TYR A 12 3.29 -28.99 -3.80
C TYR A 12 2.61 -28.06 -2.78
N SER A 13 2.87 -28.31 -1.52
CA SER A 13 2.54 -27.42 -0.42
C SER A 13 3.80 -27.10 0.34
N ASN A 14 4.06 -25.85 0.60
CA ASN A 14 5.18 -25.40 1.41
C ASN A 14 4.66 -24.53 2.54
N TYR A 15 4.89 -24.98 3.76
CA TYR A 15 4.57 -24.25 4.96
C TYR A 15 5.83 -23.58 5.48
N VAL A 16 5.92 -22.27 5.30
CA VAL A 16 7.00 -21.46 5.84
C VAL A 16 6.50 -20.81 7.10
N HIS A 17 6.92 -21.32 8.24
CA HIS A 17 6.43 -20.81 9.52
C HIS A 17 7.06 -19.48 9.90
N GLU A 18 8.27 -19.21 9.45
CA GLU A 18 9.00 -18.00 9.84
C GLU A 18 9.88 -17.49 8.69
N ILE A 19 9.58 -16.28 8.23
CA ILE A 19 10.45 -15.49 7.34
C ILE A 19 10.86 -14.26 8.11
N PHE A 20 12.15 -13.92 8.11
CA PHE A 20 12.66 -12.68 8.68
C PHE A 20 13.11 -11.76 7.55
N ILE A 21 12.52 -10.56 7.51
CA ILE A 21 12.93 -9.48 6.62
C ILE A 21 13.34 -8.33 7.54
N ASP A 22 14.61 -7.95 7.53
CA ASP A 22 15.16 -6.90 8.40
C ASP A 22 14.75 -7.06 9.88
N GLN A 23 14.90 -8.28 10.42
CA GLN A 23 14.52 -8.68 11.78
C GLN A 23 13.01 -8.68 12.08
N GLN A 24 12.18 -8.44 11.09
CA GLN A 24 10.73 -8.51 11.21
C GLN A 24 10.23 -9.89 10.78
N ARG A 25 9.38 -10.48 11.60
CA ARG A 25 8.88 -11.83 11.40
C ARG A 25 7.60 -11.83 10.57
N PHE A 26 7.57 -12.76 9.61
CA PHE A 26 6.38 -13.08 8.84
C PHE A 26 6.18 -14.59 8.84
N ASP A 27 4.94 -14.99 8.83
CA ASP A 27 4.53 -16.37 8.59
C ASP A 27 3.89 -16.45 7.19
N ALA A 28 4.25 -17.48 6.43
CA ALA A 28 3.72 -17.67 5.09
C ALA A 28 3.36 -19.13 4.84
N THR A 29 2.22 -19.34 4.20
CA THR A 29 1.80 -20.65 3.69
C THR A 29 1.56 -20.52 2.20
N ILE A 30 2.18 -21.38 1.39
CA ILE A 30 2.05 -21.36 -0.06
C ILE A 30 1.59 -22.76 -0.51
N GLU A 31 0.51 -22.78 -1.26
CA GLU A 31 -0.03 -23.99 -1.88
C GLU A 31 -0.10 -23.76 -3.39
N ALA A 32 0.43 -24.70 -4.17
CA ALA A 32 0.38 -24.64 -5.61
C ALA A 32 -0.09 -25.98 -6.19
N ASP A 33 -1.07 -25.92 -7.05
CA ASP A 33 -1.65 -27.04 -7.77
C ASP A 33 -1.34 -26.92 -9.26
N GLN A 34 -0.46 -27.77 -9.75
CA GLN A 34 -0.06 -27.78 -11.15
C GLN A 34 -1.19 -28.27 -12.07
N SER A 35 -2.13 -29.05 -11.55
CA SER A 35 -3.25 -29.57 -12.36
C SER A 35 -4.27 -28.50 -12.70
N THR A 36 -4.50 -27.56 -11.78
CA THR A 36 -5.40 -26.43 -11.96
C THR A 36 -4.68 -25.16 -12.38
N GLY A 37 -3.35 -25.12 -12.23
CA GLY A 37 -2.55 -23.92 -12.49
C GLY A 37 -2.80 -22.80 -11.45
N VAL A 38 -3.25 -23.14 -10.24
CA VAL A 38 -3.54 -22.15 -9.19
C VAL A 38 -2.52 -22.22 -8.07
N MET A 39 -2.04 -21.05 -7.64
CA MET A 39 -1.21 -20.89 -6.46
C MET A 39 -1.93 -19.97 -5.45
N ASN A 40 -2.02 -20.38 -4.21
CA ASN A 40 -2.54 -19.61 -3.10
C ASN A 40 -1.41 -19.34 -2.11
N ALA A 41 -1.31 -18.13 -1.62
CA ALA A 41 -0.38 -17.75 -0.55
C ALA A 41 -1.12 -16.99 0.54
N LEU A 42 -0.89 -17.37 1.78
CA LEU A 42 -1.32 -16.65 2.98
C LEU A 42 -0.08 -16.11 3.65
N ILE A 43 -0.01 -14.80 3.85
CA ILE A 43 1.13 -14.13 4.48
C ILE A 43 0.59 -13.33 5.66
N SER A 44 1.19 -13.53 6.82
CA SER A 44 0.85 -12.76 8.02
C SER A 44 2.09 -12.24 8.71
N GLY A 45 1.97 -11.07 9.34
CA GLY A 45 3.05 -10.43 10.08
C GLY A 45 2.52 -9.55 11.20
N ASP A 46 3.33 -9.39 12.26
CA ASP A 46 2.96 -8.50 13.35
C ASP A 46 3.27 -7.05 13.01
N GLN A 47 4.48 -6.77 12.57
CA GLN A 47 4.89 -5.41 12.24
C GLN A 47 5.78 -5.41 11.01
N PHE A 48 5.60 -4.40 10.16
CA PHE A 48 6.48 -4.11 9.03
C PHE A 48 6.90 -2.64 9.02
N LYS A 49 8.21 -2.39 9.12
CA LYS A 49 8.79 -1.04 9.00
C LYS A 49 9.07 -0.74 7.53
N LEU A 50 8.20 0.06 6.93
CA LEU A 50 8.28 0.38 5.51
C LEU A 50 9.25 1.53 5.20
N SER A 51 9.60 2.36 6.18
CA SER A 51 10.44 3.56 5.99
C SER A 51 11.78 3.28 5.30
N GLY A 52 12.44 2.16 5.61
CA GLY A 52 13.69 1.79 4.96
C GLY A 52 13.60 1.40 3.47
N TYR A 53 12.38 1.23 2.94
CA TYR A 53 12.12 0.83 1.56
C TYR A 53 11.52 1.95 0.71
N LEU A 54 11.15 3.06 1.34
CA LEU A 54 10.65 4.24 0.64
C LEU A 54 11.82 5.12 0.18
N PRO A 55 11.73 5.74 -1.02
CA PRO A 55 12.74 6.70 -1.45
C PRO A 55 12.78 7.88 -0.48
N GLU A 56 13.98 8.27 -0.05
CA GLU A 56 14.17 9.45 0.80
C GLU A 56 13.58 10.70 0.12
N SER A 57 12.73 11.42 0.83
CA SER A 57 12.14 12.68 0.37
C SER A 57 13.27 13.70 0.17
N GLY A 58 13.58 14.04 -1.09
CA GLY A 58 14.61 15.05 -1.44
C GLY A 58 15.93 14.49 -1.97
N SER A 59 16.16 13.18 -2.00
CA SER A 59 17.26 12.64 -2.77
C SER A 59 16.91 12.77 -4.25
N SER A 60 17.61 13.67 -4.95
CA SER A 60 17.65 13.66 -6.42
C SER A 60 18.31 12.35 -6.82
N THR A 61 17.51 11.29 -6.93
CA THR A 61 17.97 10.00 -7.45
C THR A 61 18.48 10.28 -8.88
N ASN A 62 19.76 10.01 -9.05
CA ASN A 62 20.40 10.06 -10.35
C ASN A 62 19.55 9.20 -11.30
N PRO A 63 18.99 9.74 -12.39
CA PRO A 63 18.11 9.00 -13.29
C PRO A 63 18.75 7.73 -13.90
N ALA A 64 20.05 7.56 -13.73
CA ALA A 64 20.78 6.36 -14.17
C ALA A 64 20.51 5.11 -13.30
N ASN A 65 19.86 5.21 -12.15
CA ASN A 65 19.55 4.09 -11.25
C ASN A 65 18.04 3.85 -11.03
N SER A 66 17.17 4.48 -11.81
CA SER A 66 15.75 4.17 -11.79
C SER A 66 15.51 2.81 -12.49
N GLY A 67 15.73 1.72 -11.75
CA GLY A 67 15.23 0.41 -12.16
C GLY A 67 13.72 0.47 -12.41
N ALA A 68 13.22 -0.40 -13.27
CA ALA A 68 11.78 -0.46 -13.54
C ALA A 68 11.01 -0.62 -12.22
N ILE A 69 10.18 0.35 -11.87
CA ILE A 69 9.45 0.43 -10.59
C ILE A 69 8.61 -0.82 -10.34
N PHE A 70 8.05 -1.38 -11.42
CA PHE A 70 7.22 -2.56 -11.34
C PHE A 70 8.00 -3.88 -11.44
N ALA A 71 9.33 -3.86 -11.59
CA ALA A 71 10.13 -5.07 -11.69
C ALA A 71 9.92 -6.04 -10.51
N PRO A 72 9.84 -5.58 -9.23
CA PRO A 72 9.56 -6.48 -8.12
C PRO A 72 8.19 -7.17 -8.21
N LEU A 73 7.19 -6.53 -8.81
CA LEU A 73 5.85 -7.10 -8.98
C LEU A 73 5.81 -8.21 -10.05
N ALA A 74 6.80 -8.28 -10.92
CA ALA A 74 6.91 -9.35 -11.91
C ALA A 74 7.49 -10.65 -11.32
N LEU A 75 8.15 -10.62 -10.15
CA LEU A 75 8.79 -11.79 -9.53
C LEU A 75 7.84 -12.99 -9.36
N PRO A 76 6.60 -12.85 -8.87
CA PRO A 76 5.69 -13.98 -8.75
C PRO A 76 5.46 -14.72 -10.06
N PHE A 77 5.43 -13.99 -11.19
CA PHE A 77 5.17 -14.58 -12.52
C PHE A 77 6.39 -15.29 -13.11
N ILE A 78 7.60 -15.00 -12.63
CA ILE A 78 8.82 -15.73 -13.01
C ILE A 78 8.78 -17.15 -12.45
N PHE A 79 8.21 -17.31 -11.25
CA PHE A 79 8.15 -18.58 -10.54
C PHE A 79 6.85 -19.35 -10.77
N TRP A 80 5.78 -18.64 -11.15
CA TRP A 80 4.47 -19.24 -11.35
C TRP A 80 3.75 -18.64 -12.55
N GLN A 81 3.49 -19.45 -13.58
CA GLN A 81 2.85 -19.04 -14.83
C GLN A 81 1.32 -19.19 -14.82
N GLY A 82 0.75 -19.62 -13.70
CA GLY A 82 -0.69 -19.78 -13.53
C GLY A 82 -1.35 -18.62 -12.82
N GLN A 83 -2.58 -18.87 -12.38
CA GLN A 83 -3.31 -17.94 -11.52
C GLN A 83 -2.69 -17.94 -10.12
N SER A 84 -2.44 -16.76 -9.58
CA SER A 84 -2.01 -16.59 -8.18
C SER A 84 -3.05 -15.82 -7.38
N GLN A 85 -3.22 -16.21 -6.12
CA GLN A 85 -4.00 -15.49 -5.12
C GLN A 85 -3.16 -15.35 -3.87
N ILE A 86 -3.02 -14.12 -3.36
CA ILE A 86 -2.21 -13.82 -2.19
C ILE A 86 -3.08 -13.05 -1.21
N GLU A 87 -3.22 -13.59 -0.03
CA GLU A 87 -3.84 -12.91 1.10
C GLU A 87 -2.76 -12.44 2.06
N LEU A 88 -2.82 -11.17 2.44
CA LEU A 88 -1.85 -10.51 3.31
C LEU A 88 -2.56 -9.94 4.52
N THR A 89 -2.09 -10.27 5.72
CA THR A 89 -2.56 -9.71 6.98
C THR A 89 -1.36 -9.21 7.78
N ILE A 90 -1.32 -7.91 8.09
CA ILE A 90 -0.26 -7.30 8.89
C ILE A 90 -0.91 -6.47 10.00
N ASN A 91 -0.53 -6.71 11.25
CA ASN A 91 -1.10 -5.97 12.37
C ASN A 91 -0.70 -4.50 12.33
N GLU A 92 0.54 -4.17 11.95
CA GLU A 92 1.02 -2.79 11.86
C GLU A 92 2.04 -2.60 10.74
N ILE A 93 1.85 -1.57 9.91
CA ILE A 93 2.88 -1.03 9.01
C ILE A 93 3.32 0.32 9.56
N VAL A 94 4.59 0.41 9.93
CA VAL A 94 5.19 1.63 10.45
C VAL A 94 5.85 2.41 9.32
N LEU A 95 5.40 3.65 9.14
CA LEU A 95 6.04 4.67 8.33
C LEU A 95 6.75 5.66 9.26
N ASP A 96 7.54 6.58 8.73
CA ASP A 96 8.35 7.49 9.54
C ASP A 96 7.53 8.34 10.52
N THR A 97 6.34 8.76 10.11
CA THR A 97 5.53 9.74 10.85
C THR A 97 4.20 9.20 11.37
N PHE A 98 3.74 8.07 10.83
CA PHE A 98 2.49 7.43 11.25
C PHE A 98 2.54 5.92 10.99
N SER A 99 1.54 5.19 11.48
CA SER A 99 1.37 3.78 11.17
C SER A 99 -0.02 3.48 10.59
N LEU A 100 -0.08 2.40 9.83
CA LEU A 100 -1.31 1.73 9.43
C LEU A 100 -1.48 0.51 10.32
N SER A 101 -2.65 0.28 10.84
CA SER A 101 -2.95 -0.92 11.65
C SER A 101 -4.05 -1.77 11.04
N ASN A 102 -4.12 -3.04 11.47
CA ASN A 102 -5.12 -4.01 11.02
C ASN A 102 -5.20 -4.14 9.49
N LEU A 103 -4.04 -4.20 8.83
CA LEU A 103 -3.97 -4.27 7.38
C LEU A 103 -4.41 -5.63 6.89
N TYR A 104 -5.32 -5.61 5.93
CA TYR A 104 -5.72 -6.76 5.13
C TYR A 104 -5.60 -6.42 3.66
N GLY A 105 -5.01 -7.32 2.88
CA GLY A 105 -4.86 -7.19 1.43
C GLY A 105 -5.15 -8.49 0.71
N ASN A 106 -5.82 -8.41 -0.42
CA ASN A 106 -6.04 -9.56 -1.30
C ASN A 106 -5.59 -9.22 -2.72
N LEU A 107 -4.57 -9.94 -3.19
CA LEU A 107 -4.01 -9.77 -4.53
C LEU A 107 -4.31 -11.00 -5.38
N SER A 108 -4.60 -10.78 -6.63
CA SER A 108 -4.67 -11.83 -7.64
C SER A 108 -3.75 -11.50 -8.81
N GLY A 109 -3.21 -12.53 -9.44
CA GLY A 109 -2.33 -12.39 -10.58
C GLY A 109 -2.59 -13.47 -11.62
N LEU A 110 -2.52 -13.10 -12.89
CA LEU A 110 -2.59 -14.01 -14.03
C LEU A 110 -1.92 -13.34 -15.23
N ASP A 111 -1.03 -14.05 -15.91
CA ASP A 111 -0.42 -13.62 -17.17
C ASP A 111 0.15 -12.18 -17.14
N ASN A 112 0.96 -11.87 -16.14
CA ASN A 112 1.52 -10.52 -15.91
C ASN A 112 0.47 -9.42 -15.67
N PHE A 113 -0.72 -9.78 -15.27
CA PHE A 113 -1.75 -8.86 -14.81
C PHE A 113 -1.98 -9.06 -13.31
N LEU A 114 -1.77 -8.00 -12.54
CA LEU A 114 -1.95 -7.98 -11.08
C LEU A 114 -3.16 -7.15 -10.70
N GLN A 115 -3.91 -7.62 -9.74
CA GLN A 115 -5.04 -6.90 -9.18
C GLN A 115 -5.03 -6.99 -7.65
N LEU A 116 -4.99 -5.84 -6.99
CA LEU A 116 -5.33 -5.69 -5.59
C LEU A 116 -6.85 -5.56 -5.52
N THR A 117 -7.52 -6.66 -5.18
CA THR A 117 -9.00 -6.72 -5.19
C THR A 117 -9.59 -6.08 -3.96
N SER A 118 -8.86 -6.11 -2.85
CA SER A 118 -9.20 -5.41 -1.61
C SER A 118 -7.93 -5.06 -0.84
N PHE A 119 -7.93 -3.89 -0.28
CA PHE A 119 -6.96 -3.43 0.72
C PHE A 119 -7.72 -2.60 1.74
N ASN A 120 -7.56 -2.94 3.00
CA ASN A 120 -8.19 -2.23 4.11
C ASN A 120 -7.14 -2.05 5.21
N ALA A 121 -7.11 -0.89 5.83
CA ALA A 121 -6.28 -0.62 7.00
C ALA A 121 -6.90 0.49 7.84
N ASP A 122 -6.61 0.49 9.13
CA ASP A 122 -6.90 1.63 9.99
C ASP A 122 -5.81 2.69 9.81
N LEU A 123 -6.21 3.94 9.64
CA LEU A 123 -5.34 5.09 9.40
C LEU A 123 -5.74 6.25 10.29
N LEU A 124 -4.90 6.62 11.26
CA LEU A 124 -5.05 7.83 12.08
C LEU A 124 -6.46 8.01 12.69
N GLY A 125 -7.06 6.91 13.14
CA GLY A 125 -8.39 6.88 13.75
C GLY A 125 -9.56 6.73 12.78
N GLY A 126 -9.30 6.73 11.48
CA GLY A 126 -10.24 6.41 10.40
C GLY A 126 -9.83 5.14 9.66
N GLN A 127 -10.34 5.00 8.44
CA GLN A 127 -10.10 3.83 7.60
C GLN A 127 -9.57 4.21 6.22
N LEU A 128 -8.68 3.38 5.70
CA LEU A 128 -8.15 3.44 4.35
C LEU A 128 -8.59 2.19 3.60
N ASN A 129 -9.20 2.37 2.42
CA ASN A 129 -9.52 1.26 1.53
C ASN A 129 -8.92 1.55 0.15
N ALA A 130 -8.44 0.52 -0.52
CA ALA A 130 -7.89 0.67 -1.86
C ALA A 130 -8.14 -0.56 -2.73
N THR A 131 -8.22 -0.32 -4.03
CA THR A 131 -8.11 -1.34 -5.09
C THR A 131 -7.13 -0.84 -6.14
N ALA A 132 -6.36 -1.75 -6.72
CA ALA A 132 -5.39 -1.39 -7.75
C ALA A 132 -5.32 -2.46 -8.82
N ARG A 133 -4.84 -2.06 -10.00
CA ARG A 133 -4.51 -2.96 -11.10
C ARG A 133 -3.19 -2.54 -11.71
N VAL A 134 -2.37 -3.53 -12.06
CA VAL A 134 -1.11 -3.31 -12.76
C VAL A 134 -1.03 -4.29 -13.92
N ASP A 135 -0.87 -3.78 -15.12
CA ASP A 135 -0.70 -4.57 -16.34
C ASP A 135 0.76 -4.49 -16.79
N LEU A 136 1.46 -5.62 -16.69
CA LEU A 136 2.87 -5.76 -17.04
C LEU A 136 3.08 -6.43 -18.40
N ARG A 137 2.02 -6.63 -19.20
CA ARG A 137 2.11 -7.34 -20.49
C ARG A 137 2.75 -6.50 -21.59
N ASP A 138 2.61 -5.19 -21.49
CA ASP A 138 3.19 -4.26 -22.44
C ASP A 138 4.59 -3.77 -22.00
N ARG A 139 5.36 -3.21 -22.93
CA ARG A 139 6.67 -2.62 -22.63
C ARG A 139 6.58 -1.48 -21.63
N SER A 140 5.52 -0.68 -21.71
CA SER A 140 5.23 0.36 -20.72
C SER A 140 4.08 -0.13 -19.83
N PRO A 141 4.37 -0.64 -18.63
CA PRO A 141 3.36 -1.07 -17.68
C PRO A 141 2.32 0.01 -17.44
N SER A 142 1.06 -0.40 -17.29
CA SER A 142 -0.01 0.51 -16.90
C SER A 142 -0.54 0.18 -15.50
N PHE A 143 -0.97 1.20 -14.78
CA PHE A 143 -1.60 1.01 -13.48
C PHE A 143 -2.86 1.85 -13.33
N SER A 144 -3.74 1.40 -12.46
CA SER A 144 -4.84 2.17 -11.93
C SER A 144 -5.00 1.91 -10.44
N LEU A 145 -5.31 2.96 -9.69
CA LEU A 145 -5.51 2.94 -8.25
C LEU A 145 -6.80 3.68 -7.91
N GLN A 146 -7.63 3.07 -7.09
CA GLN A 146 -8.76 3.72 -6.45
C GLN A 146 -8.58 3.60 -4.94
N THR A 147 -8.66 4.73 -4.26
CA THR A 147 -8.48 4.79 -2.81
C THR A 147 -9.63 5.58 -2.20
N SER A 148 -10.15 5.12 -1.08
CA SER A 148 -11.04 5.88 -0.22
C SER A 148 -10.49 5.96 1.19
N ILE A 149 -10.62 7.12 1.78
CA ILE A 149 -10.36 7.37 3.20
C ILE A 149 -11.68 7.75 3.86
N ASP A 150 -11.91 7.27 5.06
CA ASP A 150 -13.12 7.57 5.81
C ASP A 150 -12.75 7.95 7.25
N SER A 151 -13.26 9.12 7.67
CA SER A 151 -13.18 9.62 9.04
C SER A 151 -11.76 9.73 9.60
N VAL A 152 -10.76 10.02 8.75
CA VAL A 152 -9.38 10.22 9.20
C VAL A 152 -9.28 11.49 10.03
N ASP A 153 -8.71 11.37 11.22
CA ASP A 153 -8.53 12.46 12.19
C ASP A 153 -7.47 13.46 11.68
N LEU A 154 -7.90 14.67 11.36
CA LEU A 154 -7.03 15.74 10.84
C LEU A 154 -5.99 16.19 11.86
N ASN A 155 -6.30 16.20 13.15
CA ASN A 155 -5.34 16.58 14.17
C ASN A 155 -4.16 15.60 14.19
N LYS A 156 -4.46 14.30 14.17
CA LYS A 156 -3.42 13.26 14.08
C LYS A 156 -2.63 13.35 12.78
N ALA A 157 -3.31 13.61 11.66
CA ALA A 157 -2.66 13.71 10.35
C ALA A 157 -1.70 14.90 10.28
N PHE A 158 -2.14 16.08 10.69
CA PHE A 158 -1.32 17.28 10.67
C PHE A 158 -0.21 17.25 11.73
N SER A 159 -0.47 16.67 12.91
CA SER A 159 0.57 16.46 13.92
C SER A 159 1.68 15.54 13.42
N ALA A 160 1.31 14.50 12.67
CA ALA A 160 2.28 13.53 12.15
C ALA A 160 3.17 14.10 11.02
N VAL A 161 2.62 15.00 10.18
CA VAL A 161 3.31 15.45 8.95
C VAL A 161 3.91 16.86 9.09
N ALA A 162 3.31 17.73 9.90
CA ALA A 162 3.63 19.16 9.92
C ALA A 162 3.79 19.75 11.31
N ASP A 163 3.77 18.94 12.38
CA ASP A 163 3.78 19.39 13.78
C ASP A 163 2.66 20.41 14.12
N LEU A 164 1.53 20.34 13.42
CA LEU A 164 0.39 21.22 13.63
C LEU A 164 -0.68 20.49 14.46
N THR A 165 -0.94 20.97 15.66
CA THR A 165 -1.91 20.36 16.61
C THR A 165 -3.24 21.09 16.69
N ASP A 166 -3.34 22.28 16.07
CA ASP A 166 -4.49 23.18 16.21
C ASP A 166 -5.60 22.94 15.17
N VAL A 167 -5.37 21.99 14.24
CA VAL A 167 -6.33 21.64 13.18
C VAL A 167 -7.13 20.42 13.62
N ASN A 168 -8.45 20.57 13.69
CA ASN A 168 -9.35 19.45 14.02
C ASN A 168 -10.36 19.23 12.89
N GLY A 169 -10.97 18.05 12.89
CA GLY A 169 -11.98 17.64 11.92
C GLY A 169 -11.75 16.20 11.46
N GLN A 170 -12.70 15.68 10.71
CA GLN A 170 -12.61 14.36 10.11
C GLN A 170 -12.56 14.48 8.59
N LEU A 171 -11.56 13.84 7.98
CA LEU A 171 -11.37 13.82 6.54
C LEU A 171 -11.96 12.55 5.95
N THR A 172 -12.85 12.71 4.99
CA THR A 172 -13.37 11.64 4.14
C THR A 172 -13.11 12.00 2.68
N GLY A 173 -12.70 11.04 1.86
CA GLY A 173 -12.42 11.33 0.46
C GLY A 173 -12.16 10.11 -0.39
N ASN A 174 -12.12 10.36 -1.70
CA ASN A 174 -11.81 9.36 -2.71
C ASN A 174 -10.78 9.92 -3.68
N ILE A 175 -9.84 9.07 -4.08
CA ILE A 175 -8.83 9.36 -5.09
C ILE A 175 -8.87 8.26 -6.14
N THR A 176 -8.83 8.65 -7.40
CA THR A 176 -8.62 7.73 -8.51
C THR A 176 -7.42 8.22 -9.31
N MET A 177 -6.48 7.33 -9.57
CA MET A 177 -5.26 7.63 -10.33
C MET A 177 -5.00 6.53 -11.35
N SER A 178 -4.39 6.89 -12.47
CA SER A 178 -3.89 5.96 -13.48
C SER A 178 -2.67 6.55 -14.18
N GLY A 179 -1.84 5.68 -14.72
CA GLY A 179 -0.65 6.08 -15.47
C GLY A 179 -0.02 4.90 -16.17
N THR A 180 0.98 5.20 -16.97
CA THR A 180 1.79 4.24 -17.72
C THR A 180 3.25 4.64 -17.64
N GLY A 181 4.16 3.67 -17.60
CA GLY A 181 5.59 3.95 -17.61
C GLY A 181 6.42 2.83 -17.01
N GLN A 182 7.69 2.77 -17.39
CA GLN A 182 8.66 1.84 -16.83
C GLN A 182 9.37 2.42 -15.60
N ASP A 183 9.55 3.73 -15.59
CA ASP A 183 10.24 4.46 -14.52
C ASP A 183 9.38 5.61 -13.95
N ILE A 184 9.89 6.24 -12.91
CA ILE A 184 9.19 7.32 -12.20
C ILE A 184 8.90 8.52 -13.12
N THR A 185 9.78 8.80 -14.06
CA THR A 185 9.66 9.96 -14.97
C THR A 185 8.53 9.74 -15.95
N GLU A 186 8.47 8.57 -16.58
CA GLU A 186 7.37 8.19 -17.48
C GLU A 186 6.04 8.18 -16.76
N ILE A 187 6.00 7.61 -15.54
CA ILE A 187 4.81 7.60 -14.69
C ILE A 187 4.35 9.02 -14.39
N GLN A 188 5.25 9.90 -13.96
CA GLN A 188 4.89 11.30 -13.66
C GLN A 188 4.33 12.04 -14.87
N GLN A 189 4.85 11.78 -16.06
CA GLN A 189 4.37 12.40 -17.32
C GLN A 189 3.00 11.87 -17.77
N SER A 190 2.68 10.62 -17.45
CA SER A 190 1.44 9.97 -17.84
C SER A 190 0.35 10.01 -16.76
N LEU A 191 0.71 10.43 -15.54
CA LEU A 191 -0.18 10.39 -14.39
C LEU A 191 -1.43 11.23 -14.62
N SER A 192 -2.58 10.61 -14.47
CA SER A 192 -3.89 11.24 -14.54
C SER A 192 -4.73 10.78 -13.36
N GLY A 193 -5.56 11.68 -12.84
CA GLY A 193 -6.41 11.31 -11.72
C GLY A 193 -7.37 12.40 -11.30
N SER A 194 -8.21 12.06 -10.35
CA SER A 194 -9.16 12.98 -9.71
C SER A 194 -9.35 12.59 -8.26
N GLY A 195 -9.67 13.56 -7.43
CA GLY A 195 -9.95 13.34 -6.02
C GLY A 195 -11.09 14.24 -5.55
N ARG A 196 -11.83 13.77 -4.57
CA ARG A 196 -12.83 14.55 -3.85
C ARG A 196 -12.63 14.32 -2.37
N PHE A 197 -12.60 15.42 -1.62
CA PHE A 197 -12.42 15.39 -0.18
C PHE A 197 -13.50 16.21 0.49
N THR A 198 -13.93 15.79 1.65
CA THR A 198 -14.85 16.47 2.54
C THR A 198 -14.27 16.49 3.93
N VAL A 199 -14.29 17.63 4.59
CA VAL A 199 -13.92 17.75 5.99
C VAL A 199 -15.20 17.99 6.79
N LEU A 200 -15.43 17.17 7.79
CA LEU A 200 -16.52 17.32 8.75
C LEU A 200 -15.99 17.97 10.01
N ASP A 201 -16.81 18.86 10.57
CA ASP A 201 -16.53 19.59 11.82
C ASP A 201 -15.14 20.26 11.87
N PRO A 202 -14.75 21.01 10.81
CA PRO A 202 -13.45 21.65 10.78
C PRO A 202 -13.34 22.73 11.85
N SER A 203 -12.27 22.70 12.65
CA SER A 203 -11.94 23.79 13.58
C SER A 203 -10.44 24.04 13.61
N TYR A 204 -10.08 25.30 13.86
CA TYR A 204 -8.69 25.75 14.00
C TYR A 204 -8.54 26.57 15.27
N GLU A 205 -7.89 26.00 16.29
CA GLU A 205 -7.85 26.59 17.64
C GLU A 205 -6.94 27.81 17.77
N ALA A 206 -5.95 27.96 16.88
CA ALA A 206 -5.06 29.14 16.89
C ALA A 206 -5.74 30.44 16.44
N MET A 207 -6.94 30.39 15.82
CA MET A 207 -7.76 31.56 15.50
C MET A 207 -8.83 31.79 16.56
N ASN A 208 -8.49 32.51 17.60
CA ASN A 208 -9.52 33.06 18.50
C ASN A 208 -10.18 34.27 17.87
N LEU A 209 -11.19 34.04 17.04
CA LEU A 209 -11.93 35.08 16.31
C LEU A 209 -12.57 36.09 17.26
N GLU A 210 -12.97 35.67 18.48
CA GLU A 210 -13.51 36.61 19.49
C GLU A 210 -12.46 37.60 19.96
N GLN A 211 -11.22 37.21 20.14
CA GLN A 211 -10.14 38.07 20.55
C GLN A 211 -9.72 39.03 19.44
N THR A 212 -9.79 38.61 18.18
CA THR A 212 -9.48 39.49 17.03
C THR A 212 -10.55 40.54 16.78
N VAL A 213 -11.81 40.22 16.98
CA VAL A 213 -12.94 41.18 16.85
C VAL A 213 -12.96 42.16 18.00
N CYS A 214 -12.67 41.75 19.24
CA CYS A 214 -12.62 42.65 20.40
C CYS A 214 -11.41 43.59 20.40
N GLN A 215 -10.33 43.28 19.69
CA GLN A 215 -9.18 44.21 19.54
C GLN A 215 -9.35 45.21 18.40
N ALA A 216 -10.31 45.02 17.50
CA ALA A 216 -10.60 45.89 16.38
C ALA A 216 -11.77 46.90 16.64
N ALA A 217 -12.38 46.82 17.80
CA ALA A 217 -13.44 47.73 18.28
C ALA A 217 -12.90 48.71 19.34
#